data_3d46e31f57b1513a008ff7351aa4c95b
#
_entry.id   3d46e31f57b1513a008ff7351aa4c95b
#
_cell.length_a   1.000
_cell.length_b   1.000
_cell.length_c   1.000
_cell.angle_alpha   90.00
_cell.angle_beta   90.00
_cell.angle_gamma   90.00
#
_symmetry.space_group_name_H-M   'P 1'
#
loop_
_entity.id
_entity.type
_entity.pdbx_description
1 polymer ?
#
loop_
_entity_poly.entity_id
_entity_poly.type
_entity_poly.pdbx_seq_one_letter_code
_entity_poly.pdbx_strand_id
1 'polypeptide(L)'
;MQTRFSLLIAVGLASLVSLPLMARDHVFSVQGTVRAPLDNTGHVTIAHDDIPGLMPAMTMSFAVADPAGAASLTPGDRVRFQLDTAGADWTAGSFTLVGHTVIPPSTPAASAANRRLREGDLLPAFSCLTEENQPVTAASFRGRVTLITFIFTRCPVPEYCPAMALRFAQLQKAILAAPGSVGQTRLLSITLDPEFDRPDILKAYGEAVGANPAVWQFATGEKETIAALTKSFAVYTERNGVTLDHTLCTALIGPDGRILQLWRGNGWKIDEVLAAFAAAPRG
;
A
#
# COMPACT_ATOMS: atom_id res chain seq x y z
N MET A 1 69.90 -47.90 26.96
CA MET A 1 69.68 -46.48 27.11
C MET A 1 68.35 -46.17 26.37
N GLN A 2 67.25 -46.16 27.10
CA GLN A 2 65.91 -45.89 26.57
C GLN A 2 65.46 -44.58 27.16
N THR A 3 65.34 -43.55 26.30
CA THR A 3 64.84 -42.21 26.64
C THR A 3 63.33 -42.18 26.39
N ARG A 4 62.56 -42.07 27.46
CA ARG A 4 61.09 -41.88 27.39
C ARG A 4 60.78 -40.42 27.15
N PHE A 5 60.12 -40.12 26.04
CA PHE A 5 59.52 -38.80 25.77
C PHE A 5 58.10 -38.79 26.34
N SER A 6 57.85 -37.91 27.33
CA SER A 6 56.52 -37.65 27.88
C SER A 6 55.88 -36.54 27.07
N LEU A 7 54.74 -36.86 26.44
CA LEU A 7 53.90 -35.91 25.69
C LEU A 7 52.90 -35.28 26.64
N LEU A 8 53.06 -34.00 26.94
CA LEU A 8 52.09 -33.20 27.69
C LEU A 8 51.02 -32.71 26.74
N ILE A 9 49.80 -33.23 26.89
CA ILE A 9 48.58 -32.73 26.19
C ILE A 9 48.04 -31.57 27.01
N ALA A 10 48.16 -30.34 26.46
CA ALA A 10 47.49 -29.16 26.99
C ALA A 10 46.05 -29.14 26.50
N VAL A 11 45.08 -29.39 27.39
CA VAL A 11 43.66 -29.22 27.13
C VAL A 11 43.34 -27.73 27.23
N GLY A 12 43.19 -27.08 26.08
CA GLY A 12 42.70 -25.70 25.99
C GLY A 12 41.19 -25.65 26.25
N LEU A 13 40.82 -25.05 27.38
CA LEU A 13 39.43 -24.77 27.73
C LEU A 13 38.92 -23.61 26.85
N ALA A 14 38.18 -23.91 25.77
CA ALA A 14 37.51 -22.90 24.96
C ALA A 14 36.29 -22.35 25.73
N SER A 15 36.45 -21.18 26.31
CA SER A 15 35.33 -20.44 26.89
C SER A 15 34.38 -19.99 25.77
N LEU A 16 33.24 -20.65 25.65
CA LEU A 16 32.11 -20.19 24.83
C LEU A 16 31.55 -18.92 25.47
N VAL A 17 31.93 -17.76 24.93
CA VAL A 17 31.28 -16.50 25.22
C VAL A 17 29.92 -16.54 24.51
N SER A 18 28.86 -16.88 25.24
CA SER A 18 27.48 -16.71 24.79
C SER A 18 27.21 -15.23 24.73
N LEU A 19 27.21 -14.65 23.52
CA LEU A 19 26.67 -13.35 23.26
C LEU A 19 25.14 -13.39 23.58
N PRO A 20 24.64 -12.47 24.42
CA PRO A 20 23.21 -12.40 24.63
C PRO A 20 22.55 -12.07 23.29
N LEU A 21 21.67 -12.96 22.82
CA LEU A 21 20.76 -12.68 21.74
C LEU A 21 19.86 -11.53 22.22
N MET A 22 20.12 -10.32 21.72
CA MET A 22 19.27 -9.15 22.00
C MET A 22 17.88 -9.51 21.48
N ALA A 23 16.96 -9.86 22.39
CA ALA A 23 15.54 -9.93 22.08
C ALA A 23 15.14 -8.53 21.57
N ARG A 24 14.73 -8.44 20.31
CA ARG A 24 14.13 -7.19 19.80
C ARG A 24 12.83 -6.99 20.58
N ASP A 25 12.75 -5.87 21.29
CA ASP A 25 11.50 -5.49 21.91
C ASP A 25 10.42 -5.37 20.81
N HIS A 26 9.40 -6.22 20.89
CA HIS A 26 8.28 -6.21 19.96
C HIS A 26 7.14 -5.32 20.45
N VAL A 27 7.27 -4.73 21.63
CA VAL A 27 6.26 -3.88 22.25
C VAL A 27 6.82 -2.47 22.41
N PHE A 28 6.15 -1.51 21.79
CA PHE A 28 6.53 -0.10 21.81
C PHE A 28 5.50 0.72 22.60
N SER A 29 5.98 1.64 23.45
CA SER A 29 5.12 2.62 24.11
C SER A 29 4.94 3.83 23.17
N VAL A 30 3.75 4.00 22.65
CA VAL A 30 3.42 4.98 21.62
C VAL A 30 2.48 6.03 22.17
N GLN A 31 2.63 7.28 21.72
CA GLN A 31 1.63 8.33 21.92
C GLN A 31 1.00 8.73 20.60
N GLY A 32 -0.25 9.18 20.66
CA GLY A 32 -0.95 9.63 19.46
C GLY A 32 -2.30 10.25 19.78
N THR A 33 -2.92 10.81 18.76
CA THR A 33 -4.26 11.39 18.84
C THR A 33 -5.25 10.52 18.06
N VAL A 34 -6.33 10.10 18.69
CA VAL A 34 -7.41 9.34 18.06
C VAL A 34 -8.03 10.19 16.96
N ARG A 35 -8.12 9.65 15.75
CA ARG A 35 -8.73 10.27 14.57
C ARG A 35 -10.09 9.66 14.23
N ALA A 36 -10.23 8.34 14.46
CA ALA A 36 -11.51 7.66 14.39
C ALA A 36 -11.61 6.66 15.55
N PRO A 37 -12.80 6.52 16.16
CA PRO A 37 -13.00 5.60 17.28
C PRO A 37 -12.89 4.15 16.83
N LEU A 38 -13.03 3.23 17.78
CA LEU A 38 -13.11 1.80 17.51
C LEU A 38 -14.24 1.51 16.51
N ASP A 39 -13.91 0.87 15.40
CA ASP A 39 -14.87 0.49 14.37
C ASP A 39 -15.40 -0.95 14.58
N ASN A 40 -16.38 -1.33 13.75
CA ASN A 40 -17.00 -2.67 13.80
C ASN A 40 -16.06 -3.81 13.33
N THR A 41 -14.87 -3.48 12.83
CA THR A 41 -13.83 -4.46 12.47
C THR A 41 -12.75 -4.59 13.54
N GLY A 42 -12.94 -3.92 14.69
CA GLY A 42 -12.01 -3.98 15.82
C GLY A 42 -10.77 -3.09 15.65
N HIS A 43 -10.84 -2.03 14.84
CA HIS A 43 -9.72 -1.14 14.61
C HIS A 43 -9.98 0.27 15.13
N VAL A 44 -8.93 0.93 15.63
CA VAL A 44 -8.91 2.34 16.00
C VAL A 44 -7.93 3.09 15.11
N THR A 45 -8.28 4.29 14.63
CA THR A 45 -7.38 5.10 13.82
C THR A 45 -6.71 6.16 14.69
N ILE A 46 -5.37 6.14 14.73
CA ILE A 46 -4.55 7.04 15.57
C ILE A 46 -3.50 7.73 14.70
N ALA A 47 -3.40 9.07 14.86
CA ALA A 47 -2.24 9.82 14.41
C ALA A 47 -1.19 9.70 15.51
N HIS A 48 -0.26 8.77 15.36
CA HIS A 48 0.80 8.54 16.35
C HIS A 48 2.01 9.43 16.10
N ASP A 49 2.73 9.70 17.18
CA ASP A 49 4.02 10.38 17.14
C ASP A 49 5.09 9.45 16.54
N ASP A 50 6.28 9.98 16.32
CA ASP A 50 7.44 9.19 15.90
C ASP A 50 7.67 8.00 16.86
N ILE A 51 7.91 6.82 16.32
CA ILE A 51 8.24 5.61 17.07
C ILE A 51 9.70 5.27 16.75
N PRO A 52 10.64 5.67 17.61
CA PRO A 52 12.06 5.51 17.34
C PRO A 52 12.43 4.05 17.04
N GLY A 53 13.14 3.84 15.94
CA GLY A 53 13.57 2.50 15.51
C GLY A 53 12.51 1.66 14.82
N LEU A 54 11.27 2.19 14.65
CA LEU A 54 10.18 1.49 14.00
C LEU A 54 9.60 2.29 12.82
N MET A 55 9.04 3.50 13.05
CA MET A 55 8.44 4.30 11.99
C MET A 55 8.28 5.78 12.38
N PRO A 56 8.25 6.72 11.40
CA PRO A 56 7.98 8.13 11.64
C PRO A 56 6.51 8.37 12.02
N ALA A 57 6.26 9.58 12.56
CA ALA A 57 4.91 10.02 12.90
C ALA A 57 3.95 9.96 11.70
N MET A 58 2.82 9.25 11.84
CA MET A 58 1.80 9.12 10.80
C MET A 58 0.43 8.75 11.36
N THR A 59 -0.58 8.70 10.49
CA THR A 59 -1.91 8.23 10.88
C THR A 59 -2.12 6.81 10.38
N MET A 60 -2.35 5.88 11.31
CA MET A 60 -2.59 4.46 11.02
C MET A 60 -3.85 3.94 11.69
N SER A 61 -4.38 2.85 11.13
CA SER A 61 -5.43 2.05 11.74
C SER A 61 -4.78 0.84 12.41
N PHE A 62 -4.99 0.66 13.70
CA PHE A 62 -4.44 -0.44 14.49
C PHE A 62 -5.56 -1.39 14.90
N ALA A 63 -5.33 -2.69 14.73
CA ALA A 63 -6.15 -3.70 15.37
C ALA A 63 -6.05 -3.55 16.90
N VAL A 64 -7.15 -3.69 17.62
CA VAL A 64 -7.19 -3.50 19.07
C VAL A 64 -7.18 -4.84 19.78
N ALA A 65 -6.20 -5.05 20.66
CA ALA A 65 -6.05 -6.31 21.41
C ALA A 65 -7.19 -6.53 22.42
N ASP A 66 -7.67 -5.44 23.06
CA ASP A 66 -8.81 -5.45 23.96
C ASP A 66 -9.81 -4.35 23.54
N PRO A 67 -10.88 -4.70 22.82
CA PRO A 67 -11.91 -3.76 22.39
C PRO A 67 -12.56 -2.99 23.54
N ALA A 68 -12.70 -3.58 24.73
CA ALA A 68 -13.29 -2.90 25.88
C ALA A 68 -12.47 -1.70 26.35
N GLY A 69 -11.13 -1.83 26.30
CA GLY A 69 -10.21 -0.73 26.65
C GLY A 69 -10.20 0.43 25.65
N ALA A 70 -10.68 0.21 24.42
CA ALA A 70 -10.76 1.24 23.38
C ALA A 70 -12.18 1.79 23.16
N ALA A 71 -13.21 1.19 23.74
CA ALA A 71 -14.61 1.50 23.44
C ALA A 71 -15.01 2.95 23.82
N SER A 72 -14.33 3.55 24.78
CA SER A 72 -14.58 4.94 25.21
C SER A 72 -13.78 6.00 24.47
N LEU A 73 -12.87 5.60 23.59
CA LEU A 73 -12.01 6.52 22.84
C LEU A 73 -12.82 7.31 21.82
N THR A 74 -12.60 8.63 21.81
CA THR A 74 -13.26 9.55 20.89
C THR A 74 -12.24 10.33 20.05
N PRO A 75 -12.61 10.82 18.85
CA PRO A 75 -11.74 11.68 18.08
C PRO A 75 -11.29 12.89 18.87
N GLY A 76 -9.98 13.15 18.87
CA GLY A 76 -9.35 14.21 19.68
C GLY A 76 -8.68 13.71 20.96
N ASP A 77 -8.99 12.53 21.43
CA ASP A 77 -8.33 11.97 22.60
C ASP A 77 -6.84 11.74 22.30
N ARG A 78 -6.00 12.33 23.13
CA ARG A 78 -4.58 12.04 23.13
C ARG A 78 -4.33 10.86 24.06
N VAL A 79 -3.79 9.80 23.48
CA VAL A 79 -3.61 8.52 24.19
C VAL A 79 -2.15 8.09 24.19
N ARG A 80 -1.77 7.38 25.26
CA ARG A 80 -0.60 6.52 25.27
C ARG A 80 -1.09 5.08 25.19
N PHE A 81 -0.44 4.26 24.36
CA PHE A 81 -0.81 2.86 24.18
C PHE A 81 0.42 2.00 23.95
N GLN A 82 0.27 0.69 24.10
CA GLN A 82 1.28 -0.29 23.74
C GLN A 82 1.00 -0.80 22.33
N LEU A 83 2.01 -0.78 21.47
CA LEU A 83 1.97 -1.35 20.14
C LEU A 83 2.80 -2.63 20.13
N ASP A 84 2.13 -3.77 19.96
CA ASP A 84 2.78 -5.07 19.78
C ASP A 84 2.97 -5.35 18.29
N THR A 85 4.21 -5.60 17.90
CA THR A 85 4.63 -5.86 16.52
C THR A 85 5.10 -7.30 16.30
N ALA A 86 4.89 -8.20 17.27
CA ALA A 86 5.37 -9.59 17.19
C ALA A 86 4.62 -10.43 16.14
N GLY A 87 3.40 -10.06 15.77
CA GLY A 87 2.56 -10.79 14.81
C GLY A 87 2.60 -10.19 13.40
N ALA A 88 1.90 -10.86 12.47
CA ALA A 88 1.66 -10.33 11.12
C ALA A 88 0.76 -9.10 11.15
N ASP A 89 -0.18 -9.05 12.11
CA ASP A 89 -1.05 -7.91 12.37
C ASP A 89 -0.61 -7.23 13.67
N TRP A 90 -0.19 -5.99 13.55
CA TRP A 90 0.22 -5.21 14.71
C TRP A 90 -0.99 -4.79 15.54
N THR A 91 -0.91 -4.98 16.84
CA THR A 91 -2.04 -4.73 17.74
C THR A 91 -1.74 -3.62 18.73
N ALA A 92 -2.71 -2.73 18.92
CA ALA A 92 -2.69 -1.67 19.92
C ALA A 92 -3.50 -2.07 21.15
N GLY A 93 -2.97 -1.77 22.34
CA GLY A 93 -3.65 -2.08 23.59
C GLY A 93 -3.18 -1.20 24.74
N SER A 94 -3.72 -1.43 25.93
CA SER A 94 -3.34 -0.68 27.15
C SER A 94 -3.46 0.85 27.00
N PHE A 95 -4.59 1.31 26.45
CA PHE A 95 -4.83 2.72 26.20
C PHE A 95 -4.94 3.51 27.50
N THR A 96 -4.19 4.61 27.60
CA THR A 96 -4.28 5.58 28.70
C THR A 96 -4.53 6.95 28.10
N LEU A 97 -5.63 7.59 28.50
CA LEU A 97 -5.91 8.97 28.11
C LEU A 97 -4.91 9.90 28.76
N VAL A 98 -4.18 10.68 27.96
CA VAL A 98 -3.18 11.65 28.44
C VAL A 98 -3.58 13.10 28.15
N GLY A 99 -4.67 13.30 27.41
CA GLY A 99 -5.21 14.62 27.13
C GLY A 99 -6.31 14.56 26.07
N HIS A 100 -6.85 15.71 25.72
CA HIS A 100 -7.80 15.86 24.62
C HIS A 100 -7.42 17.09 23.80
N THR A 101 -7.38 16.93 22.49
CA THR A 101 -7.13 18.01 21.52
C THR A 101 -8.40 18.26 20.75
N VAL A 102 -8.90 19.49 20.74
CA VAL A 102 -10.03 19.86 19.89
C VAL A 102 -9.59 19.69 18.42
N ILE A 103 -10.12 18.66 17.78
CA ILE A 103 -9.95 18.51 16.32
C ILE A 103 -11.00 19.44 15.69
N PRO A 104 -10.61 20.44 14.90
CA PRO A 104 -11.58 21.23 14.15
C PRO A 104 -12.47 20.28 13.35
N PRO A 105 -13.78 20.52 13.26
CA PRO A 105 -14.65 19.68 12.44
C PRO A 105 -14.09 19.66 11.02
N SER A 106 -13.66 18.48 10.57
CA SER A 106 -13.20 18.31 9.20
C SER A 106 -14.38 18.56 8.30
N THR A 107 -14.25 19.52 7.40
CA THR A 107 -15.22 19.67 6.31
C THR A 107 -15.37 18.30 5.62
N PRO A 108 -16.58 17.90 5.21
CA PRO A 108 -16.81 16.60 4.58
C PRO A 108 -15.82 16.25 3.46
N ALA A 109 -15.31 17.26 2.74
CA ALA A 109 -14.28 17.12 1.73
C ALA A 109 -12.88 16.74 2.30
N ALA A 110 -12.48 17.30 3.46
CA ALA A 110 -11.20 16.99 4.10
C ALA A 110 -11.20 15.63 4.80
N SER A 111 -12.34 15.21 5.34
CA SER A 111 -12.55 13.87 5.90
C SER A 111 -12.47 12.77 4.82
N ALA A 112 -13.03 13.03 3.64
CA ALA A 112 -12.95 12.11 2.51
C ALA A 112 -11.53 12.00 1.94
N ALA A 113 -10.74 13.07 1.94
CA ALA A 113 -9.37 13.10 1.42
C ALA A 113 -8.34 12.35 2.29
N ASN A 114 -8.65 12.08 3.56
CA ASN A 114 -7.75 11.37 4.49
C ASN A 114 -8.16 9.92 4.79
N ARG A 115 -9.30 9.47 4.27
CA ARG A 115 -9.80 8.11 4.50
C ARG A 115 -9.22 7.16 3.46
N ARG A 116 -8.70 6.02 3.93
CA ARG A 116 -8.32 4.91 3.02
C ARG A 116 -9.55 4.42 2.28
N LEU A 117 -9.44 4.28 0.99
CA LEU A 117 -10.48 3.74 0.13
C LEU A 117 -10.76 2.28 0.46
N ARG A 118 -12.04 1.92 0.41
CA ARG A 118 -12.57 0.57 0.61
C ARG A 118 -13.45 0.21 -0.59
N GLU A 119 -13.78 -1.06 -0.69
CA GLU A 119 -14.79 -1.53 -1.64
C GLU A 119 -16.12 -0.83 -1.38
N GLY A 120 -16.80 -0.44 -2.45
CA GLY A 120 -18.01 0.38 -2.43
C GLY A 120 -17.78 1.90 -2.43
N ASP A 121 -16.58 2.38 -2.10
CA ASP A 121 -16.29 3.82 -2.15
C ASP A 121 -16.20 4.32 -3.59
N LEU A 122 -16.59 5.57 -3.79
CA LEU A 122 -16.35 6.27 -5.06
C LEU A 122 -14.86 6.63 -5.18
N LEU A 123 -14.34 6.49 -6.40
CA LEU A 123 -13.01 6.97 -6.74
C LEU A 123 -12.93 8.47 -6.46
N PRO A 124 -11.91 8.96 -5.73
CA PRO A 124 -11.75 10.39 -5.47
C PRO A 124 -11.51 11.16 -6.76
N ALA A 125 -11.83 12.44 -6.76
CA ALA A 125 -11.50 13.31 -7.87
C ALA A 125 -9.97 13.42 -8.01
N PHE A 126 -9.47 13.25 -9.21
CA PHE A 126 -8.07 13.47 -9.59
C PHE A 126 -7.99 13.89 -11.06
N SER A 127 -6.86 14.42 -11.48
CA SER A 127 -6.55 14.77 -12.86
C SER A 127 -5.13 14.35 -13.19
N CYS A 128 -5.00 13.43 -14.13
CA CYS A 128 -3.73 12.93 -14.67
C CYS A 128 -3.71 13.07 -16.19
N LEU A 129 -2.58 12.79 -16.80
CA LEU A 129 -2.40 12.69 -18.24
C LEU A 129 -1.98 11.28 -18.60
N THR A 130 -2.49 10.75 -19.70
CA THR A 130 -1.99 9.49 -20.27
C THR A 130 -0.64 9.69 -20.93
N GLU A 131 -0.01 8.59 -21.35
CA GLU A 131 1.20 8.56 -22.18
C GLU A 131 1.02 9.29 -23.52
N GLU A 132 -0.22 9.48 -23.97
CA GLU A 132 -0.57 10.25 -25.18
C GLU A 132 -1.03 11.69 -24.83
N ASN A 133 -0.74 12.19 -23.64
CA ASN A 133 -1.13 13.53 -23.15
C ASN A 133 -2.65 13.75 -23.12
N GLN A 134 -3.45 12.69 -23.04
CA GLN A 134 -4.89 12.82 -22.91
C GLN A 134 -5.29 12.89 -21.43
N PRO A 135 -6.29 13.72 -21.07
CA PRO A 135 -6.69 13.85 -19.69
C PRO A 135 -7.35 12.55 -19.18
N VAL A 136 -6.97 12.13 -17.98
CA VAL A 136 -7.59 11.04 -17.22
C VAL A 136 -8.06 11.58 -15.89
N THR A 137 -9.35 11.46 -15.63
CA THR A 137 -10.00 11.88 -14.39
C THR A 137 -10.87 10.76 -13.84
N ALA A 138 -11.42 10.92 -12.64
CA ALA A 138 -12.38 9.97 -12.09
C ALA A 138 -13.60 9.76 -13.02
N ALA A 139 -14.00 10.77 -13.78
CA ALA A 139 -15.10 10.68 -14.75
C ALA A 139 -14.74 9.78 -15.96
N SER A 140 -13.46 9.63 -16.30
CA SER A 140 -12.99 8.78 -17.40
C SER A 140 -13.24 7.29 -17.18
N PHE A 141 -13.63 6.90 -15.95
CA PHE A 141 -13.92 5.50 -15.59
C PHE A 141 -15.39 5.14 -15.76
N ARG A 142 -16.26 6.12 -15.96
CA ARG A 142 -17.70 5.87 -16.10
C ARG A 142 -18.01 5.07 -17.38
N GLY A 143 -18.96 4.13 -17.25
CA GLY A 143 -19.38 3.24 -18.34
C GLY A 143 -18.38 2.13 -18.68
N ARG A 144 -17.28 1.99 -17.93
CA ARG A 144 -16.26 0.97 -18.17
C ARG A 144 -15.77 0.35 -16.87
N VAL A 145 -15.44 -0.92 -16.92
CA VAL A 145 -14.71 -1.58 -15.84
C VAL A 145 -13.23 -1.30 -16.03
N THR A 146 -12.57 -0.74 -15.01
CA THR A 146 -11.16 -0.37 -15.10
C THR A 146 -10.34 -1.01 -13.97
N LEU A 147 -9.27 -1.70 -14.33
CA LEU A 147 -8.28 -2.18 -13.36
C LEU A 147 -7.14 -1.16 -13.26
N ILE A 148 -6.92 -0.63 -12.07
CA ILE A 148 -5.85 0.33 -11.77
C ILE A 148 -4.75 -0.35 -11.00
N THR A 149 -3.49 -0.05 -11.33
CA THR A 149 -2.32 -0.37 -10.50
C THR A 149 -1.36 0.83 -10.45
N PHE A 150 -0.42 0.77 -9.50
CA PHE A 150 0.61 1.80 -9.32
C PHE A 150 1.98 1.20 -9.61
N ILE A 151 2.76 1.91 -10.43
CA ILE A 151 4.09 1.46 -10.88
C ILE A 151 5.06 2.64 -10.88
N PHE A 152 6.35 2.39 -11.10
CA PHE A 152 7.28 3.36 -11.66
C PHE A 152 8.26 2.65 -12.60
N THR A 153 8.65 3.35 -13.68
CA THR A 153 9.35 2.71 -14.81
C THR A 153 10.75 2.23 -14.46
N ARG A 154 11.38 2.84 -13.45
CA ARG A 154 12.75 2.52 -12.98
C ARG A 154 12.80 1.51 -11.84
N CYS A 155 11.71 0.75 -11.59
CA CYS A 155 11.68 -0.24 -10.53
C CYS A 155 12.70 -1.38 -10.79
N PRO A 156 13.71 -1.57 -9.92
CA PRO A 156 14.73 -2.58 -10.13
C PRO A 156 14.34 -3.97 -9.59
N VAL A 157 13.17 -4.08 -8.92
CA VAL A 157 12.75 -5.30 -8.23
C VAL A 157 11.88 -6.14 -9.17
N PRO A 158 12.35 -7.30 -9.65
CA PRO A 158 11.64 -8.14 -10.62
C PRO A 158 10.25 -8.57 -10.18
N GLU A 159 10.06 -8.80 -8.88
CA GLU A 159 8.81 -9.29 -8.26
C GLU A 159 7.75 -8.18 -8.13
N TYR A 160 8.09 -6.91 -8.36
CA TYR A 160 7.20 -5.75 -8.20
C TYR A 160 6.69 -5.23 -9.55
N CYS A 161 7.13 -4.06 -10.00
CA CYS A 161 6.60 -3.45 -11.23
C CYS A 161 6.81 -4.33 -12.48
N PRO A 162 7.96 -5.03 -12.70
CA PRO A 162 8.09 -5.94 -13.82
C PRO A 162 7.10 -7.10 -13.78
N ALA A 163 6.92 -7.75 -12.61
CA ALA A 163 5.92 -8.81 -12.44
C ALA A 163 4.49 -8.29 -12.66
N MET A 164 4.19 -7.07 -12.23
CA MET A 164 2.90 -6.44 -12.45
C MET A 164 2.65 -6.16 -13.93
N ALA A 165 3.68 -5.69 -14.66
CA ALA A 165 3.59 -5.49 -16.12
C ALA A 165 3.31 -6.81 -16.86
N LEU A 166 3.98 -7.91 -16.49
CA LEU A 166 3.70 -9.23 -17.06
C LEU A 166 2.26 -9.70 -16.83
N ARG A 167 1.72 -9.47 -15.61
CA ARG A 167 0.31 -9.81 -15.31
C ARG A 167 -0.66 -8.95 -16.10
N PHE A 168 -0.39 -7.66 -16.24
CA PHE A 168 -1.22 -6.76 -17.05
C PHE A 168 -1.17 -7.14 -18.54
N ALA A 169 -0.03 -7.56 -19.06
CA ALA A 169 0.07 -8.09 -20.41
C ALA A 169 -0.76 -9.37 -20.60
N GLN A 170 -0.81 -10.27 -19.62
CA GLN A 170 -1.67 -11.47 -19.66
C GLN A 170 -3.16 -11.09 -19.60
N LEU A 171 -3.55 -10.18 -18.73
CA LEU A 171 -4.92 -9.66 -18.66
C LEU A 171 -5.32 -8.98 -19.98
N GLN A 172 -4.45 -8.15 -20.54
CA GLN A 172 -4.65 -7.53 -21.85
C GLN A 172 -4.93 -8.58 -22.93
N LYS A 173 -4.11 -9.64 -22.99
CA LYS A 173 -4.31 -10.74 -23.94
C LYS A 173 -5.69 -11.39 -23.80
N ALA A 174 -6.14 -11.62 -22.57
CA ALA A 174 -7.46 -12.18 -22.30
C ALA A 174 -8.59 -11.21 -22.72
N ILE A 175 -8.45 -9.91 -22.43
CA ILE A 175 -9.43 -8.89 -22.84
C ILE A 175 -9.52 -8.80 -24.36
N LEU A 176 -8.38 -8.78 -25.06
CA LEU A 176 -8.36 -8.73 -26.53
C LEU A 176 -8.97 -9.97 -27.19
N ALA A 177 -8.86 -11.14 -26.55
CA ALA A 177 -9.44 -12.40 -27.04
C ALA A 177 -10.94 -12.52 -26.77
N ALA A 178 -11.49 -11.74 -25.84
CA ALA A 178 -12.91 -11.84 -25.47
C ALA A 178 -13.78 -10.90 -26.32
N PRO A 179 -14.77 -11.40 -27.06
CA PRO A 179 -15.64 -10.58 -27.89
C PRO A 179 -16.36 -9.49 -27.09
N GLY A 180 -16.33 -8.24 -27.56
CA GLY A 180 -17.02 -7.10 -26.92
C GLY A 180 -16.34 -6.55 -25.67
N SER A 181 -15.22 -7.10 -25.23
CA SER A 181 -14.52 -6.62 -24.03
C SER A 181 -13.70 -5.35 -24.27
N VAL A 182 -13.19 -5.19 -25.49
CA VAL A 182 -12.46 -3.97 -25.90
C VAL A 182 -13.42 -2.79 -25.87
N GLY A 183 -13.02 -1.71 -25.18
CA GLY A 183 -13.89 -0.53 -24.97
C GLY A 183 -14.77 -0.59 -23.71
N GLN A 184 -15.07 -1.79 -23.18
CA GLN A 184 -15.79 -1.96 -21.91
C GLN A 184 -14.85 -2.21 -20.72
N THR A 185 -13.65 -2.73 -20.98
CA THR A 185 -12.63 -3.01 -19.96
C THR A 185 -11.36 -2.24 -20.28
N ARG A 186 -10.76 -1.64 -19.26
CA ARG A 186 -9.50 -0.90 -19.35
C ARG A 186 -8.54 -1.37 -18.28
N LEU A 187 -7.26 -1.35 -18.62
CA LEU A 187 -6.14 -1.47 -17.69
C LEU A 187 -5.45 -0.10 -17.62
N LEU A 188 -5.13 0.37 -16.42
CA LEU A 188 -4.47 1.65 -16.19
C LEU A 188 -3.35 1.48 -15.17
N SER A 189 -2.13 1.82 -15.58
CA SER A 189 -0.96 1.87 -14.72
C SER A 189 -0.62 3.32 -14.42
N ILE A 190 -0.71 3.74 -13.15
CA ILE A 190 -0.44 5.12 -12.72
C ILE A 190 0.96 5.17 -12.12
N THR A 191 1.76 6.15 -12.53
CA THR A 191 3.11 6.28 -11.99
C THR A 191 3.14 6.74 -10.54
N LEU A 192 4.15 6.27 -9.80
CA LEU A 192 4.54 6.73 -8.47
C LEU A 192 5.68 7.77 -8.54
N ASP A 193 6.30 7.94 -9.71
CA ASP A 193 7.47 8.82 -9.92
C ASP A 193 7.22 9.86 -11.02
N PRO A 194 6.23 10.76 -10.86
CA PRO A 194 5.81 11.68 -11.93
C PRO A 194 6.91 12.67 -12.34
N GLU A 195 7.90 12.90 -11.49
CA GLU A 195 9.03 13.77 -11.82
C GLU A 195 9.93 13.14 -12.90
N PHE A 196 10.00 11.82 -12.96
CA PHE A 196 10.74 11.09 -13.99
C PHE A 196 9.82 10.54 -15.08
N ASP A 197 8.75 9.89 -14.70
CA ASP A 197 7.82 9.17 -15.59
C ASP A 197 6.86 10.15 -16.30
N ARG A 198 7.41 10.98 -17.15
CA ARG A 198 6.65 11.87 -18.03
C ARG A 198 5.93 11.06 -19.12
N PRO A 199 4.96 11.65 -19.85
CA PRO A 199 4.22 10.94 -20.89
C PRO A 199 5.09 10.23 -21.92
N ASP A 200 6.18 10.86 -22.38
CA ASP A 200 7.13 10.28 -23.34
C ASP A 200 7.85 9.03 -22.78
N ILE A 201 8.22 9.06 -21.50
CA ILE A 201 8.86 7.92 -20.81
C ILE A 201 7.85 6.79 -20.63
N LEU A 202 6.61 7.11 -20.20
CA LEU A 202 5.55 6.12 -20.04
C LEU A 202 5.16 5.49 -21.37
N LYS A 203 5.17 6.24 -22.48
CA LYS A 203 4.94 5.72 -23.82
C LYS A 203 5.99 4.70 -24.21
N ALA A 204 7.27 5.06 -24.07
CA ALA A 204 8.37 4.14 -24.36
C ALA A 204 8.33 2.87 -23.48
N TYR A 205 7.97 3.04 -22.20
CA TYR A 205 7.78 1.90 -21.29
C TYR A 205 6.61 1.01 -21.73
N GLY A 206 5.47 1.60 -22.08
CA GLY A 206 4.30 0.88 -22.61
C GLY A 206 4.63 0.06 -23.86
N GLU A 207 5.36 0.65 -24.81
CA GLU A 207 5.84 -0.04 -26.00
C GLU A 207 6.76 -1.23 -25.62
N ALA A 208 7.69 -1.03 -24.69
CA ALA A 208 8.63 -2.07 -24.26
C ALA A 208 7.94 -3.25 -23.56
N VAL A 209 6.83 -3.03 -22.85
CA VAL A 209 6.05 -4.11 -22.20
C VAL A 209 4.93 -4.66 -23.11
N GLY A 210 4.80 -4.19 -24.35
CA GLY A 210 3.82 -4.65 -25.31
C GLY A 210 2.38 -4.21 -25.02
N ALA A 211 2.21 -3.05 -24.41
CA ALA A 211 0.89 -2.50 -24.13
C ALA A 211 0.17 -2.08 -25.42
N ASN A 212 -1.09 -2.45 -25.52
CA ASN A 212 -2.00 -1.96 -26.54
C ASN A 212 -2.83 -0.81 -25.97
N PRO A 213 -2.67 0.44 -26.44
CA PRO A 213 -3.34 1.62 -25.87
C PRO A 213 -4.88 1.56 -25.90
N ALA A 214 -5.47 0.72 -26.76
CA ALA A 214 -6.92 0.49 -26.76
C ALA A 214 -7.43 -0.21 -25.49
N VAL A 215 -6.54 -0.91 -24.76
CA VAL A 215 -6.89 -1.68 -23.55
C VAL A 215 -6.07 -1.24 -22.35
N TRP A 216 -4.78 -1.03 -22.52
CA TRP A 216 -3.85 -0.76 -21.43
C TRP A 216 -3.12 0.56 -21.64
N GLN A 217 -3.38 1.50 -20.78
CA GLN A 217 -2.82 2.85 -20.77
C GLN A 217 -1.99 3.10 -19.51
N PHE A 218 -1.11 4.09 -19.60
CA PHE A 218 -0.32 4.58 -18.48
C PHE A 218 -0.71 6.02 -18.19
N ALA A 219 -0.52 6.45 -16.93
CA ALA A 219 -0.85 7.82 -16.55
C ALA A 219 0.19 8.40 -15.59
N THR A 220 0.42 9.70 -15.74
CA THR A 220 1.21 10.55 -14.86
C THR A 220 0.44 11.82 -14.53
N GLY A 221 0.93 12.62 -13.60
CA GLY A 221 0.28 13.88 -13.22
C GLY A 221 1.15 14.70 -12.30
N GLU A 222 0.59 15.79 -11.78
CA GLU A 222 1.27 16.60 -10.79
C GLU A 222 1.61 15.75 -9.53
N LYS A 223 2.77 16.02 -8.94
CA LYS A 223 3.28 15.27 -7.79
C LYS A 223 2.26 15.19 -6.64
N GLU A 224 1.61 16.31 -6.34
CA GLU A 224 0.61 16.43 -5.28
C GLU A 224 -0.63 15.60 -5.60
N THR A 225 -1.04 15.54 -6.87
CA THR A 225 -2.16 14.71 -7.32
C THR A 225 -1.86 13.22 -7.15
N ILE A 226 -0.68 12.79 -7.60
CA ILE A 226 -0.23 11.40 -7.44
C ILE A 226 -0.12 11.05 -5.95
N ALA A 227 0.48 11.91 -5.13
CA ALA A 227 0.61 11.70 -3.69
C ALA A 227 -0.75 11.60 -2.98
N ALA A 228 -1.72 12.46 -3.34
CA ALA A 228 -3.08 12.39 -2.79
C ALA A 228 -3.80 11.10 -3.19
N LEU A 229 -3.66 10.69 -4.47
CA LEU A 229 -4.26 9.48 -4.99
C LEU A 229 -3.67 8.23 -4.33
N THR A 230 -2.35 8.10 -4.28
CA THR A 230 -1.65 6.97 -3.64
C THR A 230 -1.98 6.86 -2.16
N LYS A 231 -2.04 7.99 -1.44
CA LYS A 231 -2.46 8.04 -0.04
C LYS A 231 -3.88 7.51 0.14
N SER A 232 -4.81 7.87 -0.73
CA SER A 232 -6.21 7.39 -0.66
C SER A 232 -6.30 5.88 -0.89
N PHE A 233 -5.48 5.32 -1.79
CA PHE A 233 -5.34 3.88 -2.01
C PHE A 233 -4.47 3.17 -0.96
N ALA A 234 -3.98 3.89 0.06
CA ALA A 234 -3.02 3.39 1.04
C ALA A 234 -1.77 2.75 0.40
N VAL A 235 -1.29 3.34 -0.70
CA VAL A 235 -0.01 3.03 -1.28
C VAL A 235 1.02 3.91 -0.58
N TYR A 236 1.85 3.28 0.23
CA TYR A 236 3.00 3.95 0.85
C TYR A 236 4.09 4.12 -0.19
N THR A 237 4.75 5.25 -0.19
CA THR A 237 5.90 5.53 -1.06
C THR A 237 6.98 6.25 -0.27
N GLU A 238 8.22 5.78 -0.35
CA GLU A 238 9.39 6.41 0.23
C GLU A 238 10.52 6.44 -0.80
N ARG A 239 11.09 7.63 -1.01
CA ARG A 239 12.20 7.76 -1.94
C ARG A 239 13.51 7.33 -1.27
N ASN A 240 14.17 6.37 -1.89
CA ASN A 240 15.47 5.86 -1.47
C ASN A 240 16.50 6.07 -2.59
N GLY A 241 17.13 7.24 -2.60
CA GLY A 241 18.02 7.67 -3.68
C GLY A 241 17.28 7.79 -5.02
N VAL A 242 17.65 6.96 -5.99
CA VAL A 242 17.03 6.94 -7.33
C VAL A 242 15.86 5.96 -7.43
N THR A 243 15.58 5.19 -6.39
CA THR A 243 14.50 4.22 -6.33
C THR A 243 13.36 4.70 -5.43
N LEU A 244 12.24 4.00 -5.50
CA LEU A 244 11.09 4.19 -4.63
C LEU A 244 10.76 2.86 -3.95
N ASP A 245 10.81 2.87 -2.62
CA ASP A 245 10.18 1.82 -1.83
C ASP A 245 8.68 2.10 -1.79
N HIS A 246 7.86 1.12 -2.12
CA HIS A 246 6.42 1.31 -2.14
C HIS A 246 5.66 0.01 -1.87
N THR A 247 4.46 0.16 -1.32
CA THR A 247 3.51 -0.95 -1.22
C THR A 247 2.73 -1.09 -2.52
N LEU A 248 2.23 -2.30 -2.79
CA LEU A 248 1.48 -2.61 -4.00
C LEU A 248 -0.03 -2.57 -3.72
N CYS A 249 -0.76 -1.97 -4.64
CA CYS A 249 -2.22 -1.99 -4.65
C CYS A 249 -2.73 -2.09 -6.08
N THR A 250 -3.69 -2.98 -6.29
CA THR A 250 -4.45 -3.09 -7.53
C THR A 250 -5.92 -2.94 -7.19
N ALA A 251 -6.67 -2.15 -7.97
CA ALA A 251 -8.07 -1.84 -7.70
C ALA A 251 -8.92 -2.05 -8.94
N LEU A 252 -10.05 -2.74 -8.79
CA LEU A 252 -11.07 -2.85 -9.81
C LEU A 252 -12.14 -1.78 -9.58
N ILE A 253 -12.35 -0.95 -10.59
CA ILE A 253 -13.32 0.15 -10.58
C ILE A 253 -14.47 -0.21 -11.50
N GLY A 254 -15.68 -0.10 -11.00
CA GLY A 254 -16.91 -0.32 -11.74
C GLY A 254 -17.27 0.81 -12.68
N PRO A 255 -18.25 0.60 -13.56
CA PRO A 255 -18.70 1.59 -14.54
C PRO A 255 -19.41 2.81 -13.91
N ASP A 256 -19.79 2.70 -12.64
CA ASP A 256 -20.33 3.81 -11.84
C ASP A 256 -19.23 4.61 -11.10
N GLY A 257 -17.96 4.21 -11.25
CA GLY A 257 -16.80 4.81 -10.60
C GLY A 257 -16.57 4.34 -9.16
N ARG A 258 -17.26 3.28 -8.70
CA ARG A 258 -17.03 2.69 -7.38
C ARG A 258 -15.95 1.64 -7.43
N ILE A 259 -15.23 1.50 -6.34
CA ILE A 259 -14.27 0.42 -6.14
C ILE A 259 -15.05 -0.88 -5.92
N LEU A 260 -14.89 -1.83 -6.81
CA LEU A 260 -15.52 -3.15 -6.71
C LEU A 260 -14.65 -4.10 -5.90
N GLN A 261 -13.33 -4.01 -6.06
CA GLN A 261 -12.39 -4.88 -5.34
C GLN A 261 -11.02 -4.22 -5.19
N LEU A 262 -10.32 -4.54 -4.10
CA LEU A 262 -8.97 -4.07 -3.78
C LEU A 262 -8.08 -5.25 -3.45
N TRP A 263 -6.95 -5.36 -4.16
CA TRP A 263 -5.89 -6.31 -3.84
C TRP A 263 -4.68 -5.56 -3.29
N ARG A 264 -4.22 -5.97 -2.11
CA ARG A 264 -3.01 -5.47 -1.48
C ARG A 264 -1.85 -6.43 -1.77
N GLY A 265 -0.66 -5.89 -2.06
CA GLY A 265 0.48 -6.70 -2.47
C GLY A 265 0.34 -7.25 -3.89
N ASN A 266 1.14 -8.26 -4.21
CA ASN A 266 1.24 -8.90 -5.53
C ASN A 266 0.77 -10.37 -5.54
N GLY A 267 0.06 -10.82 -4.50
CA GLY A 267 -0.38 -12.22 -4.35
C GLY A 267 -1.58 -12.62 -5.21
N TRP A 268 -2.30 -11.69 -5.81
CA TRP A 268 -3.49 -11.98 -6.60
C TRP A 268 -3.17 -12.75 -7.90
N LYS A 269 -4.11 -13.56 -8.35
CA LYS A 269 -3.99 -14.40 -9.54
C LYS A 269 -4.76 -13.83 -10.73
N ILE A 270 -4.31 -14.15 -11.94
CA ILE A 270 -4.97 -13.71 -13.18
C ILE A 270 -6.42 -14.16 -13.23
N ASP A 271 -6.70 -15.45 -12.92
CA ASP A 271 -8.05 -16.00 -12.95
C ASP A 271 -8.99 -15.31 -11.96
N GLU A 272 -8.46 -14.87 -10.81
CA GLU A 272 -9.22 -14.11 -9.82
C GLU A 272 -9.67 -12.75 -10.40
N VAL A 273 -8.78 -12.04 -11.06
CA VAL A 273 -9.09 -10.75 -11.69
C VAL A 273 -10.03 -10.94 -12.89
N LEU A 274 -9.84 -11.98 -13.69
CA LEU A 274 -10.74 -12.30 -14.80
C LEU A 274 -12.15 -12.66 -14.32
N ALA A 275 -12.26 -13.39 -13.21
CA ALA A 275 -13.55 -13.66 -12.56
C ALA A 275 -14.21 -12.38 -12.07
N ALA A 276 -13.44 -11.46 -11.47
CA ALA A 276 -13.93 -10.16 -11.02
C ALA A 276 -14.39 -9.28 -12.20
N PHE A 277 -13.70 -9.29 -13.35
CA PHE A 277 -14.18 -8.63 -14.56
C PHE A 277 -15.52 -9.20 -15.05
N ALA A 278 -15.66 -10.54 -15.02
CA ALA A 278 -16.89 -11.21 -15.45
C ALA A 278 -18.08 -10.91 -14.53
N ALA A 279 -17.83 -10.74 -13.23
CA ALA A 279 -18.83 -10.43 -12.22
C ALA A 279 -19.18 -8.93 -12.13
N ALA A 280 -18.35 -8.05 -12.75
CA ALA A 280 -18.56 -6.62 -12.67
C ALA A 280 -19.87 -6.21 -13.38
N PRO A 281 -20.61 -5.21 -12.86
CA PRO A 281 -21.77 -4.64 -13.54
C PRO A 281 -21.38 -4.18 -14.95
N ARG A 282 -22.27 -4.41 -15.89
CA ARG A 282 -22.13 -3.82 -17.25
C ARG A 282 -22.73 -2.42 -17.22
N GLY A 283 -22.02 -1.44 -17.81
CA GLY A 283 -22.49 -0.08 -17.89
C GLY A 283 -23.66 0.11 -18.87
#